data_eb4ce32391cdf9c2f97b32f13f256a2c
#
_entry.id   eb4ce32391cdf9c2f97b32f13f256a2c
#
_cell.length_a   1.000
_cell.length_b   1.000
_cell.length_c   1.000
_cell.angle_alpha   90.00
_cell.angle_beta   90.00
_cell.angle_gamma   90.00
#
_symmetry.space_group_name_H-M   'P 1'
#
loop_
_entity.id
_entity.type
_entity.pdbx_description
1 polymer ?
#
loop_
_entity_poly.entity_id
_entity_poly.type
_entity_poly.pdbx_seq_one_letter_code
_entity_poly.pdbx_strand_id
1 'polypeptide(L)'
;NDYYKTDKGYVLGRMWRKGNTCALLAQVVVACCEGINISGNFYRNKLKYLAFFRKRMNTNPCRGPSRIFWRTVRGMLPHKTKRGQAALDRLKVFDGIPPPYDKKKRMVVPATLKVVCLKPTRKFAYLGCLAHQVGWKYQAVTATLEKRKEKAEKNIEKKIDKFTEVLKTHGFLV
;
A
#
# COMPACT_ATOMS: atom_id res chain seq x y z
N ASN A 1 -2.67 15.40 6.36
CA ASN A 1 -3.19 14.09 5.94
C ASN A 1 -2.39 13.61 4.73
N ASP A 2 -1.29 12.90 4.99
CA ASP A 2 -0.41 12.41 3.94
C ASP A 2 -0.91 11.05 3.47
N TYR A 3 -1.28 10.96 2.20
CA TYR A 3 -1.74 9.73 1.56
C TYR A 3 -0.61 9.16 0.72
N TYR A 4 -0.26 7.91 0.97
CA TYR A 4 0.85 7.23 0.28
C TYR A 4 0.30 6.19 -0.70
N LYS A 5 0.73 6.27 -1.96
CA LYS A 5 0.45 5.29 -3.01
C LYS A 5 1.63 4.32 -3.15
N THR A 6 1.35 3.04 -3.27
CA THR A 6 2.38 1.99 -3.26
C THR A 6 2.71 1.40 -4.63
N ASP A 7 2.25 2.01 -5.72
CA ASP A 7 2.38 1.49 -7.09
C ASP A 7 3.83 1.26 -7.55
N LYS A 8 4.79 1.94 -6.93
CA LYS A 8 6.21 1.83 -7.28
C LYS A 8 7.07 1.10 -6.25
N GLY A 9 6.46 0.31 -5.40
CA GLY A 9 7.12 -0.66 -4.55
C GLY A 9 7.97 -0.11 -3.41
N TYR A 10 7.43 -0.13 -2.22
CA TYR A 10 8.14 0.20 -0.98
C TYR A 10 8.82 -1.01 -0.37
N VAL A 11 9.97 -0.78 0.29
CA VAL A 11 10.62 -1.80 1.12
C VAL A 11 10.19 -1.64 2.56
N LEU A 12 9.43 -2.63 3.05
CA LEU A 12 9.08 -2.74 4.45
C LEU A 12 10.36 -2.83 5.30
N GLY A 13 10.54 -1.91 6.22
CA GLY A 13 11.65 -1.94 7.20
C GLY A 13 12.50 -0.69 7.27
N ARG A 14 12.56 0.17 6.23
CA ARG A 14 13.29 1.44 6.31
C ARG A 14 12.44 2.63 6.73
N MET A 15 11.13 2.55 6.53
CA MET A 15 10.21 3.65 6.81
C MET A 15 10.11 3.99 8.32
N TRP A 16 10.54 3.08 9.21
CA TRP A 16 10.22 3.14 10.64
C TRP A 16 11.42 2.88 11.55
N ARG A 17 12.62 3.20 11.11
CA ARG A 17 13.80 3.04 11.97
C ARG A 17 13.96 4.22 12.93
N LYS A 18 13.81 3.91 14.21
CA LYS A 18 14.18 4.69 15.42
C LYS A 18 13.37 5.96 15.72
N GLY A 19 13.01 6.08 16.98
CA GLY A 19 12.49 7.28 17.60
C GLY A 19 10.97 7.30 17.74
N ASN A 20 10.37 8.43 17.79
CA ASN A 20 8.96 8.70 18.11
C ASN A 20 7.96 8.23 17.04
N THR A 21 7.95 6.93 16.70
CA THR A 21 7.01 6.34 15.74
C THR A 21 5.54 6.60 16.11
N CYS A 22 5.24 6.75 17.40
CA CYS A 22 3.90 7.10 17.84
C CYS A 22 3.47 8.52 17.40
N ALA A 23 4.39 9.47 17.34
CA ALA A 23 4.12 10.83 16.89
C ALA A 23 4.00 10.90 15.35
N LEU A 24 4.80 10.09 14.64
CA LEU A 24 4.80 10.03 13.16
C LEU A 24 3.52 9.42 12.57
N LEU A 25 2.73 8.68 13.36
CA LEU A 25 1.46 8.11 12.92
C LEU A 25 0.26 9.07 13.05
N ALA A 26 0.47 10.37 12.96
CA ALA A 26 -0.60 11.34 12.96
C ALA A 26 -1.43 11.22 11.65
N GLN A 27 -2.57 10.53 11.71
CA GLN A 27 -3.54 10.39 10.61
C GLN A 27 -2.94 9.97 9.26
N VAL A 28 -2.12 8.93 9.25
CA VAL A 28 -1.54 8.37 8.03
C VAL A 28 -2.51 7.37 7.40
N VAL A 29 -2.73 7.51 6.11
CA VAL A 29 -3.51 6.56 5.30
C VAL A 29 -2.61 5.93 4.26
N VAL A 30 -2.51 4.60 4.29
CA VAL A 30 -1.76 3.81 3.31
C VAL A 30 -2.74 3.09 2.40
N ALA A 31 -2.67 3.35 1.11
CA ALA A 31 -3.49 2.71 0.08
C ALA A 31 -2.63 1.86 -0.87
N CYS A 32 -3.23 0.94 -1.60
CA CYS A 32 -2.57 0.01 -2.52
C CYS A 32 -1.47 -0.83 -1.85
N CYS A 33 -1.78 -1.47 -0.72
CA CYS A 33 -0.80 -2.28 0.00
C CYS A 33 -0.30 -3.49 -0.78
N GLU A 34 -0.97 -3.89 -1.85
CA GLU A 34 -0.57 -4.98 -2.75
C GLU A 34 0.79 -4.72 -3.41
N GLY A 35 1.09 -3.45 -3.71
CA GLY A 35 2.32 -3.03 -4.37
C GLY A 35 3.56 -2.95 -3.46
N ILE A 36 3.42 -3.21 -2.15
CA ILE A 36 4.54 -3.16 -1.22
C ILE A 36 5.53 -4.28 -1.54
N ASN A 37 6.83 -3.94 -1.54
CA ASN A 37 7.91 -4.90 -1.75
C ASN A 37 8.55 -5.34 -0.44
N ILE A 38 8.83 -6.64 -0.36
CA ILE A 38 9.59 -7.24 0.72
C ILE A 38 10.92 -7.72 0.15
N SER A 39 12.04 -7.35 0.79
CA SER A 39 13.36 -7.79 0.37
C SER A 39 13.54 -9.31 0.55
N GLY A 40 14.28 -9.93 -0.36
CA GLY A 40 14.58 -11.34 -0.35
C GLY A 40 13.77 -12.15 -1.36
N ASN A 41 14.14 -13.42 -1.52
CA ASN A 41 13.48 -14.33 -2.44
C ASN A 41 12.02 -14.55 -2.02
N PHE A 42 11.13 -14.61 -2.99
CA PHE A 42 9.69 -14.85 -2.80
C PHE A 42 9.42 -16.14 -2.01
N TYR A 43 10.03 -17.23 -2.38
CA TYR A 43 9.85 -18.52 -1.71
C TYR A 43 10.29 -18.50 -0.24
N ARG A 44 11.40 -17.84 0.06
CA ARG A 44 11.85 -17.63 1.44
C ARG A 44 10.85 -16.84 2.26
N ASN A 45 10.31 -15.77 1.71
CA ASN A 45 9.29 -14.97 2.37
C ASN A 45 7.98 -15.73 2.59
N LYS A 46 7.59 -16.58 1.62
CA LYS A 46 6.44 -17.50 1.75
C LYS A 46 6.64 -18.47 2.90
N LEU A 47 7.80 -19.13 2.99
CA LEU A 47 8.10 -20.08 4.06
C LEU A 47 8.09 -19.40 5.44
N LYS A 48 8.67 -18.21 5.58
CA LYS A 48 8.62 -17.43 6.82
C LYS A 48 7.19 -17.13 7.26
N TYR A 49 6.32 -16.77 6.32
CA TYR A 49 4.94 -16.48 6.62
C TYR A 49 4.13 -17.73 6.99
N LEU A 50 4.38 -18.85 6.32
CA LEU A 50 3.78 -20.13 6.69
C LEU A 50 4.24 -20.62 8.06
N ALA A 51 5.51 -20.42 8.42
CA ALA A 51 6.02 -20.71 9.76
C ALA A 51 5.33 -19.87 10.83
N PHE A 52 5.03 -18.61 10.53
CA PHE A 52 4.23 -17.75 11.40
C PHE A 52 2.82 -18.32 11.65
N PHE A 53 2.17 -18.87 10.63
CA PHE A 53 0.85 -19.50 10.80
C PHE A 53 0.91 -20.76 11.68
N ARG A 54 1.93 -21.58 11.52
CA ARG A 54 2.10 -22.82 12.32
C ARG A 54 2.25 -22.57 13.83
N LYS A 55 2.76 -21.40 14.21
CA LYS A 55 2.95 -21.02 15.62
C LYS A 55 1.67 -20.54 16.31
N ARG A 56 0.54 -20.48 15.61
CA ARG A 56 -0.72 -19.98 16.15
C ARG A 56 -1.78 -21.08 16.17
N MET A 57 -2.36 -21.26 17.35
CA MET A 57 -3.53 -22.11 17.51
C MET A 57 -4.80 -21.26 17.35
N ASN A 58 -5.81 -21.82 16.71
CA ASN A 58 -7.20 -21.31 16.61
C ASN A 58 -7.33 -19.78 16.38
N THR A 59 -6.50 -19.22 15.53
CA THR A 59 -6.59 -17.83 15.12
C THR A 59 -7.07 -17.71 13.69
N ASN A 60 -7.97 -16.77 13.42
CA ASN A 60 -8.32 -16.40 12.06
C ASN A 60 -7.27 -15.40 11.53
N PRO A 61 -6.21 -15.85 10.84
CA PRO A 61 -5.16 -14.96 10.38
C PRO A 61 -5.70 -14.13 9.22
N CYS A 62 -5.82 -12.84 9.44
CA CYS A 62 -6.09 -11.90 8.35
C CYS A 62 -4.94 -11.95 7.35
N ARG A 63 -5.19 -12.48 6.16
CA ARG A 63 -4.19 -12.76 5.11
C ARG A 63 -4.07 -11.64 4.09
N GLY A 64 -4.91 -10.61 4.18
CA GLY A 64 -4.87 -9.46 3.27
C GLY A 64 -3.58 -8.64 3.40
N PRO A 65 -3.10 -8.03 2.29
CA PRO A 65 -1.88 -7.22 2.27
C PRO A 65 -1.90 -6.08 3.29
N SER A 66 -3.02 -5.37 3.39
CA SER A 66 -3.23 -4.30 4.39
C SER A 66 -3.05 -4.80 5.81
N ARG A 67 -3.57 -5.98 6.13
CA ARG A 67 -3.46 -6.58 7.47
C ARG A 67 -2.05 -7.08 7.78
N ILE A 68 -1.32 -7.56 6.78
CA ILE A 68 0.09 -7.94 6.93
C ILE A 68 0.90 -6.70 7.26
N PHE A 69 0.71 -5.61 6.52
CA PHE A 69 1.37 -4.34 6.77
C PHE A 69 1.05 -3.79 8.16
N TRP A 70 -0.23 -3.69 8.50
CA TRP A 70 -0.68 -3.19 9.81
C TRP A 70 -0.07 -3.99 10.97
N ARG A 71 -0.05 -5.30 10.85
CA ARG A 71 0.54 -6.17 11.87
C ARG A 71 2.04 -5.94 12.04
N THR A 72 2.76 -5.68 10.96
CA THR A 72 4.18 -5.35 10.99
C THR A 72 4.41 -4.03 11.74
N VAL A 73 3.62 -3.01 11.45
CA VAL A 73 3.68 -1.72 12.14
C VAL A 73 3.34 -1.86 13.62
N ARG A 74 2.34 -2.68 13.96
CA ARG A 74 2.00 -2.97 15.36
C ARG A 74 3.18 -3.54 16.15
N GLY A 75 3.97 -4.40 15.56
CA GLY A 75 5.17 -4.96 16.18
C GLY A 75 6.27 -3.93 16.45
N MET A 76 6.27 -2.80 15.75
CA MET A 76 7.23 -1.72 15.91
C MET A 76 6.82 -0.68 16.95
N LEU A 77 5.57 -0.73 17.42
CA LEU A 77 4.98 0.21 18.36
C LEU A 77 4.76 -0.46 19.74
N PRO A 78 4.77 0.32 20.83
CA PRO A 78 4.39 -0.17 22.15
C PRO A 78 2.86 -0.34 22.25
N HIS A 79 2.30 -1.28 21.48
CA HIS A 79 0.85 -1.45 21.29
C HIS A 79 0.08 -1.91 22.53
N LYS A 80 0.77 -2.30 23.61
CA LYS A 80 0.16 -2.64 24.89
C LYS A 80 -0.17 -1.40 25.74
N THR A 81 0.44 -0.24 25.43
CA THR A 81 0.18 1.03 26.11
C THR A 81 -0.95 1.81 25.44
N LYS A 82 -1.65 2.65 26.20
CA LYS A 82 -2.72 3.51 25.67
C LYS A 82 -2.23 4.44 24.54
N ARG A 83 -1.03 5.00 24.70
CA ARG A 83 -0.39 5.84 23.67
C ARG A 83 -0.14 5.08 22.36
N GLY A 84 0.37 3.85 22.46
CA GLY A 84 0.61 3.01 21.28
C GLY A 84 -0.68 2.55 20.60
N GLN A 85 -1.73 2.25 21.36
CA GLN A 85 -3.06 1.93 20.82
C GLN A 85 -3.64 3.12 20.06
N ALA A 86 -3.63 4.31 20.66
CA ALA A 86 -4.09 5.53 19.99
C ALA A 86 -3.31 5.84 18.69
N ALA A 87 -2.00 5.55 18.66
CA ALA A 87 -1.20 5.69 17.45
C ALA A 87 -1.64 4.71 16.34
N LEU A 88 -1.94 3.46 16.69
CA LEU A 88 -2.44 2.46 15.73
C LEU A 88 -3.85 2.78 15.20
N ASP A 89 -4.71 3.38 16.00
CA ASP A 89 -6.06 3.79 15.58
C ASP A 89 -6.01 4.91 14.53
N ARG A 90 -4.98 5.75 14.59
CA ARG A 90 -4.74 6.81 13.59
C ARG A 90 -4.22 6.27 12.25
N LEU A 91 -3.64 5.08 12.23
CA LEU A 91 -3.15 4.43 11.03
C LEU A 91 -4.29 3.70 10.31
N LYS A 92 -4.63 4.15 9.12
CA LYS A 92 -5.60 3.47 8.23
C LYS A 92 -4.86 2.81 7.07
N VAL A 93 -5.14 1.54 6.81
CA VAL A 93 -4.46 0.75 5.79
C VAL A 93 -5.50 0.04 4.92
N PHE A 94 -5.37 0.18 3.60
CA PHE A 94 -6.35 -0.34 2.65
C PHE A 94 -5.71 -1.18 1.55
N ASP A 95 -6.43 -2.21 1.13
CA ASP A 95 -6.17 -2.93 -0.11
C ASP A 95 -6.86 -2.16 -1.24
N GLY A 96 -6.14 -1.83 -2.32
CA GLY A 96 -6.61 -0.93 -3.36
C GLY A 96 -6.81 0.51 -2.88
N ILE A 97 -7.62 1.27 -3.59
CA ILE A 97 -7.95 2.67 -3.26
C ILE A 97 -9.46 2.78 -2.98
N PRO A 98 -9.89 2.94 -1.73
CA PRO A 98 -11.29 3.10 -1.40
C PRO A 98 -11.83 4.48 -1.82
N PRO A 99 -13.16 4.62 -2.05
CA PRO A 99 -13.77 5.84 -2.56
C PRO A 99 -13.41 7.15 -1.83
N PRO A 100 -13.25 7.20 -0.49
CA PRO A 100 -12.91 8.46 0.17
C PRO A 100 -11.54 9.02 -0.23
N TYR A 101 -10.62 8.16 -0.70
CA TYR A 101 -9.21 8.48 -0.98
C TYR A 101 -8.88 8.49 -2.48
N ASP A 102 -9.78 8.09 -3.36
CA ASP A 102 -9.59 8.12 -4.80
C ASP A 102 -9.56 9.55 -5.36
N LYS A 103 -10.36 10.46 -4.77
CA LYS A 103 -10.41 11.88 -5.14
C LYS A 103 -9.28 12.72 -4.55
N LYS A 104 -8.48 12.18 -3.66
CA LYS A 104 -7.40 12.91 -2.98
C LYS A 104 -6.05 12.60 -3.61
N LYS A 105 -5.18 13.62 -3.69
CA LYS A 105 -3.81 13.45 -4.17
C LYS A 105 -3.06 12.48 -3.27
N ARG A 106 -2.42 11.48 -3.87
CA ARG A 106 -1.60 10.50 -3.20
C ARG A 106 -0.14 10.78 -3.48
N MET A 107 0.69 10.70 -2.45
CA MET A 107 2.13 10.92 -2.56
C MET A 107 2.89 9.62 -2.29
N VAL A 108 4.02 9.51 -2.95
CA VAL A 108 4.97 8.41 -2.77
C VAL A 108 6.12 8.94 -1.92
N VAL A 109 6.58 8.17 -0.92
CA VAL A 109 7.76 8.53 -0.14
C VAL A 109 9.02 8.11 -0.91
N PRO A 110 9.82 9.03 -1.47
CA PRO A 110 10.95 8.69 -2.33
C PRO A 110 11.98 7.80 -1.65
N ALA A 111 12.29 8.07 -0.38
CA ALA A 111 13.27 7.34 0.41
C ALA A 111 12.93 5.85 0.64
N THR A 112 11.68 5.45 0.43
CA THR A 112 11.22 4.06 0.63
C THR A 112 11.05 3.28 -0.67
N LEU A 113 11.28 3.92 -1.81
CA LEU A 113 11.19 3.27 -3.10
C LEU A 113 12.19 2.12 -3.22
N LYS A 114 11.77 1.03 -3.85
CA LYS A 114 12.61 -0.13 -4.10
C LYS A 114 13.92 0.23 -4.81
N VAL A 115 13.86 1.11 -5.81
CA VAL A 115 15.02 1.56 -6.59
C VAL A 115 16.08 2.21 -5.71
N VAL A 116 15.65 2.98 -4.70
CA VAL A 116 16.57 3.67 -3.77
C VAL A 116 17.07 2.73 -2.67
N CYS A 117 16.21 1.81 -2.21
CA CYS A 117 16.50 0.99 -1.02
C CYS A 117 17.19 -0.33 -1.31
N LEU A 118 16.99 -0.90 -2.49
CA LEU A 118 17.54 -2.21 -2.87
C LEU A 118 18.56 -2.06 -4.00
N LYS A 119 19.67 -2.78 -3.87
CA LYS A 119 20.59 -2.95 -5.00
C LYS A 119 19.87 -3.67 -6.16
N PRO A 120 20.15 -3.34 -7.44
CA PRO A 120 19.46 -3.93 -8.61
C PRO A 120 19.50 -5.46 -8.66
N THR A 121 20.60 -6.05 -8.16
CA THR A 121 20.80 -7.51 -8.15
C THR A 121 20.01 -8.25 -7.07
N ARG A 122 19.40 -7.54 -6.11
CA ARG A 122 18.68 -8.16 -4.99
C ARG A 122 17.26 -8.55 -5.39
N LYS A 123 16.88 -9.78 -5.05
CA LYS A 123 15.52 -10.30 -5.23
C LYS A 123 14.55 -9.66 -4.24
N PHE A 124 13.32 -9.51 -4.65
CA PHE A 124 12.24 -8.97 -3.83
C PHE A 124 10.93 -9.75 -4.09
N ALA A 125 9.97 -9.60 -3.22
CA ALA A 125 8.64 -10.20 -3.33
C ALA A 125 7.57 -9.12 -3.22
N TYR A 126 6.55 -9.18 -4.07
CA TYR A 126 5.36 -8.36 -3.94
C TYR A 126 4.46 -8.88 -2.82
N LEU A 127 3.98 -7.98 -1.97
CA LEU A 127 3.12 -8.32 -0.86
C LEU A 127 1.77 -8.89 -1.33
N GLY A 128 1.22 -8.37 -2.42
CA GLY A 128 -0.02 -8.89 -3.01
C GLY A 128 0.11 -10.34 -3.48
N CYS A 129 1.21 -10.68 -4.16
CA CYS A 129 1.49 -12.05 -4.58
C CYS A 129 1.70 -12.97 -3.38
N LEU A 130 2.43 -12.52 -2.35
CA LEU A 130 2.62 -13.27 -1.13
C LEU A 130 1.31 -13.55 -0.41
N ALA A 131 0.46 -12.52 -0.25
CA ALA A 131 -0.84 -12.63 0.37
C ALA A 131 -1.73 -13.64 -0.35
N HIS A 132 -1.77 -13.61 -1.68
CA HIS A 132 -2.53 -14.57 -2.49
C HIS A 132 -2.04 -16.01 -2.25
N GLN A 133 -0.74 -16.23 -2.29
CA GLN A 133 -0.15 -17.56 -2.07
C GLN A 133 -0.39 -18.13 -0.66
N VAL A 134 -0.62 -17.29 0.32
CA VAL A 134 -0.94 -17.72 1.70
C VAL A 134 -2.44 -17.74 2.00
N GLY A 135 -3.29 -17.46 0.99
CA GLY A 135 -4.73 -17.66 1.07
C GLY A 135 -5.61 -16.40 1.10
N TRP A 136 -5.11 -15.26 0.66
CA TRP A 136 -5.96 -14.08 0.41
C TRP A 136 -6.80 -14.28 -0.86
N LYS A 137 -8.12 -14.19 -0.74
CA LYS A 137 -9.07 -14.54 -1.81
C LYS A 137 -9.37 -13.38 -2.79
N TYR A 138 -9.12 -12.13 -2.39
CA TYR A 138 -9.66 -10.95 -3.09
C TYR A 138 -8.70 -10.30 -4.09
N GLN A 139 -7.59 -10.93 -4.45
CA GLN A 139 -6.62 -10.38 -5.39
C GLN A 139 -7.25 -10.07 -6.76
N ALA A 140 -8.03 -10.98 -7.30
CA ALA A 140 -8.70 -10.79 -8.59
C ALA A 140 -9.76 -9.66 -8.54
N VAL A 141 -10.45 -9.53 -7.41
CA VAL A 141 -11.46 -8.50 -7.21
C VAL A 141 -10.81 -7.11 -7.17
N THR A 142 -9.75 -6.93 -6.39
CA THR A 142 -9.02 -5.65 -6.32
C THR A 142 -8.44 -5.28 -7.68
N ALA A 143 -7.83 -6.21 -8.39
CA ALA A 143 -7.30 -5.97 -9.74
C ALA A 143 -8.39 -5.58 -10.74
N THR A 144 -9.57 -6.18 -10.66
CA THR A 144 -10.70 -5.83 -11.53
C THR A 144 -11.22 -4.42 -11.22
N LEU A 145 -11.32 -4.07 -9.95
CA LEU A 145 -11.74 -2.74 -9.53
C LEU A 145 -10.74 -1.66 -9.95
N GLU A 146 -9.44 -1.92 -9.84
CA GLU A 146 -8.39 -1.01 -10.30
C GLU A 146 -8.46 -0.79 -11.82
N LYS A 147 -8.58 -1.87 -12.60
CA LYS A 147 -8.77 -1.76 -14.06
C LYS A 147 -10.00 -0.94 -14.46
N ARG A 148 -11.11 -1.08 -13.71
CA ARG A 148 -12.32 -0.27 -13.95
C ARG A 148 -12.07 1.21 -13.66
N LYS A 149 -11.34 1.53 -12.60
CA LYS A 149 -10.96 2.91 -12.26
C LYS A 149 -10.04 3.52 -13.33
N GLU A 150 -8.99 2.83 -13.73
CA GLU A 150 -8.10 3.28 -14.80
C GLU A 150 -8.86 3.55 -16.12
N LYS A 151 -9.83 2.69 -16.43
CA LYS A 151 -10.67 2.86 -17.62
C LYS A 151 -11.57 4.09 -17.50
N ALA A 152 -12.12 4.35 -16.33
CA ALA A 152 -12.91 5.54 -16.05
C ALA A 152 -12.06 6.82 -16.11
N GLU A 153 -10.87 6.82 -15.53
CA GLU A 153 -9.92 7.93 -15.58
C GLU A 153 -9.53 8.26 -17.02
N LYS A 154 -9.14 7.27 -17.80
CA LYS A 154 -8.82 7.45 -19.24
C LYS A 154 -9.99 7.99 -20.06
N ASN A 155 -11.23 7.60 -19.73
CA ASN A 155 -12.40 8.12 -20.41
C ASN A 155 -12.68 9.58 -20.04
N ILE A 156 -12.38 9.98 -18.81
CA ILE A 156 -12.49 11.36 -18.34
C ILE A 156 -11.42 12.23 -19.02
N GLU A 157 -10.16 11.75 -19.05
CA GLU A 157 -9.05 12.42 -19.73
C GLU A 157 -9.41 12.70 -21.22
N LYS A 158 -9.87 11.68 -21.92
CA LYS A 158 -10.30 11.84 -23.33
C LYS A 158 -11.42 12.85 -23.53
N LYS A 159 -12.32 13.01 -22.55
CA LYS A 159 -13.36 14.05 -22.60
C LYS A 159 -12.77 15.43 -22.35
N ILE A 160 -11.88 15.55 -21.37
CA ILE A 160 -11.18 16.80 -21.06
C ILE A 160 -10.37 17.25 -22.27
N ASP A 161 -9.62 16.35 -22.92
CA ASP A 161 -8.82 16.65 -24.10
C ASP A 161 -9.69 17.19 -25.25
N LYS A 162 -10.84 16.56 -25.50
CA LYS A 162 -11.80 17.05 -26.51
C LYS A 162 -12.33 18.45 -26.18
N PHE A 163 -12.65 18.71 -24.91
CA PHE A 163 -13.11 20.05 -24.51
C PHE A 163 -11.99 21.09 -24.59
N THR A 164 -10.76 20.71 -24.21
CA THR A 164 -9.59 21.59 -24.34
C THR A 164 -9.27 21.91 -25.79
N GLU A 165 -9.44 20.97 -26.71
CA GLU A 165 -9.25 21.18 -28.13
C GLU A 165 -10.29 22.15 -28.70
N VAL A 166 -11.55 21.99 -28.35
CA VAL A 166 -12.61 22.92 -28.72
C VAL A 166 -12.37 24.34 -28.17
N LEU A 167 -11.92 24.45 -26.91
CA LEU A 167 -11.60 25.73 -26.30
C LEU A 167 -10.42 26.43 -26.97
N LYS A 168 -9.42 25.65 -27.40
CA LYS A 168 -8.28 26.17 -28.19
C LYS A 168 -8.72 26.68 -29.56
N THR A 169 -9.60 25.96 -30.27
CA THR A 169 -10.09 26.39 -31.57
C THR A 169 -10.92 27.67 -31.50
N HIS A 170 -11.56 27.92 -30.36
CA HIS A 170 -12.33 29.16 -30.12
C HIS A 170 -11.50 30.25 -29.43
N GLY A 171 -10.21 30.09 -29.24
CA GLY A 171 -9.31 31.11 -28.67
C GLY A 171 -9.47 31.38 -27.17
N PHE A 172 -10.16 30.49 -26.42
CA PHE A 172 -10.34 30.64 -24.97
C PHE A 172 -9.17 30.06 -24.14
N LEU A 173 -8.26 29.32 -24.75
CA LEU A 173 -7.04 28.82 -24.15
C LEU A 173 -5.88 29.08 -25.10
N VAL A 174 -4.86 29.76 -24.62
CA VAL A 174 -3.58 30.00 -25.31
C VAL A 174 -2.60 28.88 -24.93
#